data_caa0ded6ec860ca3fdad75b47e476a44
#
_entry.id   caa0ded6ec860ca3fdad75b47e476a44
#
_cell.length_a   1.000
_cell.length_b   1.000
_cell.length_c   1.000
_cell.angle_alpha   90.00
_cell.angle_beta   90.00
_cell.angle_gamma   90.00
#
_symmetry.space_group_name_H-M   'P 1'
#
loop_
_entity.id
_entity.type
_entity.pdbx_description
1 polymer ?
#
loop_
_entity_poly.entity_id
_entity_poly.type
_entity_poly.pdbx_seq_one_letter_code
_entity_poly.pdbx_strand_id
1 'polypeptide(L)'
;MTEICADCGTRFWHCDNCNTSASPLCPDCYDRNYTRCTRCGSLISLDECWYPYDNDDPYCSDCCSAVESSPIHDYYFKPRPIFYGTGPRFFGVELEIDGAGEDNENASTLLNIANRKHSFAYCKHDGSLDDGFEIVTHPMSLECQLHEMPWEEVLHEAVAQGYLSHQAGTCGLHVHVSRKAFGDTYDAQDSAIARVLFFVECPVSYTHLTLPT
;
A
#
# COMPACT_ATOMS: atom_id res chain seq x y z
N MET A 1 31.50 -25.14 13.71
CA MET A 1 32.72 -24.34 13.94
C MET A 1 32.41 -23.33 15.02
N THR A 2 33.30 -23.03 15.96
CA THR A 2 33.07 -21.99 16.95
C THR A 2 33.67 -20.67 16.46
N GLU A 3 32.97 -19.60 16.68
CA GLU A 3 33.34 -18.23 16.28
C GLU A 3 33.46 -17.34 17.51
N ILE A 4 34.00 -16.15 17.34
CA ILE A 4 34.11 -15.14 18.39
C ILE A 4 33.17 -13.99 17.98
N CYS A 5 32.23 -13.65 18.86
CA CYS A 5 31.29 -12.55 18.62
C CYS A 5 32.04 -11.22 18.48
N ALA A 6 31.76 -10.51 17.42
CA ALA A 6 32.37 -9.21 17.12
C ALA A 6 32.02 -8.12 18.17
N ASP A 7 30.84 -8.25 18.80
CA ASP A 7 30.35 -7.29 19.80
C ASP A 7 30.88 -7.56 21.21
N CYS A 8 30.65 -8.78 21.72
CA CYS A 8 30.94 -9.09 23.13
C CYS A 8 32.19 -9.95 23.35
N GLY A 9 32.84 -10.41 22.28
CA GLY A 9 34.04 -11.26 22.36
C GLY A 9 33.79 -12.68 22.86
N THR A 10 32.54 -13.09 23.10
CA THR A 10 32.19 -14.44 23.57
C THR A 10 32.35 -15.44 22.45
N ARG A 11 32.87 -16.62 22.78
CA ARG A 11 32.94 -17.75 21.83
C ARG A 11 31.57 -18.45 21.75
N PHE A 12 31.04 -18.65 20.55
CA PHE A 12 29.74 -19.27 20.31
C PHE A 12 29.81 -20.26 19.14
N TRP A 13 28.78 -21.11 19.02
CA TRP A 13 28.61 -21.98 17.86
C TRP A 13 28.02 -21.18 16.70
N HIS A 14 28.55 -21.40 15.50
CA HIS A 14 28.08 -20.73 14.28
C HIS A 14 26.54 -20.73 14.18
N CYS A 15 25.98 -19.56 13.90
CA CYS A 15 24.55 -19.35 13.71
C CYS A 15 24.34 -18.71 12.33
N ASP A 16 23.70 -19.43 11.39
CA ASP A 16 23.54 -18.98 10.02
C ASP A 16 22.70 -17.70 9.90
N ASN A 17 21.75 -17.50 10.83
CA ASN A 17 20.84 -16.36 10.81
C ASN A 17 21.41 -15.08 11.44
N CYS A 18 22.44 -15.21 12.28
CA CYS A 18 23.01 -14.08 13.03
C CYS A 18 24.23 -13.46 12.36
N ASN A 19 24.72 -14.02 11.26
CA ASN A 19 26.00 -13.64 10.69
C ASN A 19 25.86 -12.93 9.33
N THR A 20 26.73 -11.92 9.13
CA THR A 20 27.22 -11.60 7.79
C THR A 20 28.56 -12.30 7.58
N SER A 21 29.00 -12.42 6.33
CA SER A 21 30.32 -12.99 5.98
C SER A 21 31.49 -12.24 6.62
N ALA A 22 31.30 -11.04 7.19
CA ALA A 22 32.34 -10.17 7.69
C ALA A 22 32.34 -9.99 9.23
N SER A 23 31.23 -10.25 9.92
CA SER A 23 31.09 -9.96 11.35
C SER A 23 30.23 -10.99 12.04
N PRO A 24 30.84 -12.03 12.65
CA PRO A 24 30.10 -13.04 13.39
C PRO A 24 29.51 -12.43 14.67
N LEU A 25 28.22 -12.60 14.90
CA LEU A 25 27.52 -12.18 16.10
C LEU A 25 26.95 -13.41 16.82
N CYS A 26 27.05 -13.44 18.15
CA CYS A 26 26.32 -14.44 18.92
C CYS A 26 24.81 -14.09 18.92
N PRO A 27 23.93 -15.09 19.09
CA PRO A 27 22.48 -14.87 19.10
C PRO A 27 22.05 -13.78 20.07
N ASP A 28 22.60 -13.73 21.28
CA ASP A 28 22.25 -12.75 22.29
C ASP A 28 22.58 -11.30 21.88
N CYS A 29 23.70 -11.08 21.19
CA CYS A 29 24.08 -9.77 20.68
C CYS A 29 23.24 -9.40 19.46
N TYR A 30 22.96 -10.35 18.57
CA TYR A 30 22.09 -10.15 17.44
C TYR A 30 20.70 -9.71 17.89
N ASP A 31 20.04 -10.49 18.74
CA ASP A 31 18.68 -10.23 19.19
C ASP A 31 18.53 -8.90 19.96
N ARG A 32 19.61 -8.46 20.60
CA ARG A 32 19.61 -7.24 21.40
C ARG A 32 19.91 -5.97 20.62
N ASN A 33 20.81 -6.05 19.63
CA ASN A 33 21.43 -4.86 19.05
C ASN A 33 21.26 -4.76 17.52
N TYR A 34 20.77 -5.83 16.85
CA TYR A 34 20.75 -5.88 15.39
C TYR A 34 19.42 -6.41 14.84
N THR A 35 19.19 -6.06 13.61
CA THR A 35 18.09 -6.61 12.78
C THR A 35 18.53 -6.66 11.33
N ARG A 36 17.63 -7.06 10.44
CA ARG A 36 17.89 -7.04 9.00
C ARG A 36 16.99 -6.05 8.29
N CYS A 37 17.57 -5.33 7.35
CA CYS A 37 16.81 -4.49 6.44
C CYS A 37 15.78 -5.34 5.69
N THR A 38 14.52 -4.98 5.79
CA THR A 38 13.40 -5.69 5.15
C THR A 38 13.57 -5.79 3.63
N ARG A 39 14.16 -4.77 3.00
CA ARG A 39 14.30 -4.73 1.54
C ARG A 39 15.53 -5.47 1.01
N CYS A 40 16.70 -5.24 1.59
CA CYS A 40 17.96 -5.78 1.05
C CYS A 40 18.57 -6.91 1.88
N GLY A 41 17.99 -7.23 3.05
CA GLY A 41 18.49 -8.26 3.96
C GLY A 41 19.81 -7.92 4.67
N SER A 42 20.37 -6.72 4.47
CA SER A 42 21.60 -6.30 5.15
C SER A 42 21.42 -6.25 6.66
N LEU A 43 22.46 -6.65 7.39
CA LEU A 43 22.49 -6.50 8.84
C LEU A 43 22.61 -5.02 9.18
N ILE A 44 21.78 -4.53 10.09
CA ILE A 44 21.77 -3.15 10.58
C ILE A 44 21.68 -3.13 12.10
N SER A 45 22.34 -2.17 12.74
CA SER A 45 22.16 -1.90 14.16
C SER A 45 20.77 -1.35 14.44
N LEU A 46 20.15 -1.74 15.54
CA LEU A 46 18.85 -1.17 15.94
C LEU A 46 18.90 0.35 16.16
N ASP A 47 20.08 0.89 16.53
CA ASP A 47 20.30 2.33 16.69
C ASP A 47 20.40 3.08 15.34
N GLU A 48 20.62 2.34 14.24
CA GLU A 48 20.76 2.88 12.87
C GLU A 48 19.60 2.47 11.96
N CYS A 49 18.54 1.87 12.52
CA CYS A 49 17.36 1.51 11.78
C CYS A 49 16.48 2.70 11.46
N TRP A 50 15.91 2.67 10.28
CA TRP A 50 14.87 3.59 9.84
C TRP A 50 13.56 2.85 9.68
N TYR A 51 12.48 3.49 10.06
CA TYR A 51 11.11 2.94 9.99
C TYR A 51 10.25 3.89 9.15
N PRO A 52 10.33 3.79 7.80
CA PRO A 52 9.49 4.62 6.95
C PRO A 52 8.02 4.27 7.19
N TYR A 53 7.15 5.27 7.12
CA TYR A 53 5.70 5.11 7.12
C TYR A 53 5.06 4.61 8.42
N ASP A 54 5.68 4.84 9.59
CA ASP A 54 5.16 4.41 10.89
C ASP A 54 4.83 2.89 10.96
N ASN A 55 5.54 2.07 10.19
CA ASN A 55 5.48 0.62 10.32
C ASN A 55 6.63 0.09 11.17
N ASP A 56 6.52 -1.17 11.59
CA ASP A 56 7.54 -1.83 12.42
C ASP A 56 8.67 -2.49 11.59
N ASP A 57 8.69 -2.28 10.27
CA ASP A 57 9.67 -2.87 9.37
C ASP A 57 10.97 -2.04 9.34
N PRO A 58 12.11 -2.65 9.69
CA PRO A 58 13.39 -1.95 9.72
C PRO A 58 14.01 -1.83 8.32
N TYR A 59 14.53 -0.66 7.99
CA TYR A 59 15.26 -0.38 6.75
C TYR A 59 16.64 0.20 7.05
N CYS A 60 17.64 -0.09 6.21
CA CYS A 60 18.88 0.67 6.20
C CYS A 60 18.65 2.05 5.56
N SER A 61 19.55 3.01 5.79
CA SER A 61 19.41 4.38 5.29
C SER A 61 19.20 4.46 3.78
N ASP A 62 19.93 3.65 3.01
CA ASP A 62 19.87 3.65 1.55
C ASP A 62 18.52 3.11 1.06
N CYS A 63 18.05 2.01 1.67
CA CYS A 63 16.76 1.44 1.32
C CYS A 63 15.61 2.32 1.77
N CYS A 64 15.70 2.96 2.94
CA CYS A 64 14.71 3.93 3.41
C CYS A 64 14.57 5.09 2.43
N SER A 65 15.67 5.72 2.05
CA SER A 65 15.68 6.82 1.08
C SER A 65 15.11 6.41 -0.28
N ALA A 66 15.43 5.19 -0.74
CA ALA A 66 14.92 4.67 -1.99
C ALA A 66 13.40 4.39 -1.94
N VAL A 67 12.90 3.89 -0.80
CA VAL A 67 11.47 3.62 -0.59
C VAL A 67 10.69 4.92 -0.47
N GLU A 68 11.19 5.91 0.28
CA GLU A 68 10.55 7.21 0.45
C GLU A 68 10.50 8.03 -0.84
N SER A 69 11.48 7.85 -1.74
CA SER A 69 11.52 8.53 -3.03
C SER A 69 10.81 7.79 -4.17
N SER A 70 10.37 6.56 -3.95
CA SER A 70 9.67 5.76 -4.95
C SER A 70 8.25 6.30 -5.18
N PRO A 71 7.81 6.47 -6.44
CA PRO A 71 6.42 6.76 -6.74
C PRO A 71 5.47 5.60 -6.39
N ILE A 72 5.97 4.36 -6.39
CA ILE A 72 5.24 3.19 -5.88
C ILE A 72 5.78 2.91 -4.48
N HIS A 73 4.93 3.13 -3.49
CA HIS A 73 5.23 2.89 -2.08
C HIS A 73 5.08 1.42 -1.72
N ASP A 74 5.63 1.03 -0.59
CA ASP A 74 5.50 -0.32 -0.05
C ASP A 74 4.05 -0.66 0.32
N TYR A 75 3.73 -1.95 0.43
CA TYR A 75 2.40 -2.47 0.81
C TYR A 75 1.84 -1.82 2.08
N TYR A 76 2.67 -1.60 3.10
CA TYR A 76 2.25 -1.01 4.37
C TYR A 76 2.16 0.51 4.39
N PHE A 77 2.48 1.19 3.30
CA PHE A 77 2.38 2.64 3.24
C PHE A 77 0.96 3.12 3.52
N LYS A 78 0.82 3.97 4.54
CA LYS A 78 -0.45 4.60 4.93
C LYS A 78 -0.21 6.07 5.24
N PRO A 79 -0.26 6.95 4.23
CA PRO A 79 -0.05 8.37 4.46
C PRO A 79 -1.18 8.95 5.32
N ARG A 80 -0.88 10.03 6.02
CA ARG A 80 -1.93 10.77 6.72
C ARG A 80 -3.01 11.18 5.73
N PRO A 81 -4.29 10.83 5.95
CA PRO A 81 -5.35 11.10 5.00
C PRO A 81 -5.58 12.62 4.85
N ILE A 82 -5.69 13.06 3.61
CA ILE A 82 -6.08 14.42 3.23
C ILE A 82 -7.52 14.34 2.71
N PHE A 83 -8.41 15.14 3.27
CA PHE A 83 -9.83 15.13 2.88
C PHE A 83 -10.09 16.22 1.86
N TYR A 84 -10.58 15.84 0.67
CA TYR A 84 -10.89 16.76 -0.42
C TYR A 84 -12.40 16.90 -0.62
N GLY A 85 -12.85 18.11 -0.87
CA GLY A 85 -14.26 18.44 -1.00
C GLY A 85 -14.95 18.65 0.35
N THR A 86 -16.27 18.70 0.34
CA THR A 86 -17.10 19.01 1.52
C THR A 86 -18.23 18.01 1.69
N GLY A 87 -18.74 17.90 2.92
CA GLY A 87 -19.91 17.07 3.23
C GLY A 87 -19.60 15.97 4.24
N PRO A 88 -20.62 15.23 4.66
CA PRO A 88 -20.47 14.18 5.67
C PRO A 88 -19.94 12.85 5.12
N ARG A 89 -19.84 12.71 3.79
CA ARG A 89 -19.47 11.45 3.13
C ARG A 89 -18.20 11.63 2.34
N PHE A 90 -17.23 10.78 2.64
CA PHE A 90 -15.99 10.71 1.90
C PHE A 90 -15.78 9.29 1.40
N PHE A 91 -15.24 9.19 0.20
CA PHE A 91 -14.94 7.94 -0.49
C PHE A 91 -13.45 7.89 -0.81
N GLY A 92 -12.82 6.77 -0.53
CA GLY A 92 -11.49 6.41 -1.04
C GLY A 92 -11.65 5.34 -2.10
N VAL A 93 -10.80 5.37 -3.11
CA VAL A 93 -10.76 4.38 -4.18
C VAL A 93 -9.38 3.76 -4.21
N GLU A 94 -9.32 2.44 -4.29
CA GLU A 94 -8.13 1.66 -4.62
C GLU A 94 -8.42 0.98 -5.95
N LEU A 95 -7.68 1.35 -6.97
CA LEU A 95 -7.77 0.78 -8.31
C LEU A 95 -6.51 -0.04 -8.58
N GLU A 96 -6.67 -1.34 -8.71
CA GLU A 96 -5.61 -2.25 -9.09
C GLU A 96 -5.47 -2.31 -10.62
N ILE A 97 -4.23 -2.22 -11.09
CA ILE A 97 -3.85 -2.35 -12.50
C ILE A 97 -2.68 -3.31 -12.64
N ASP A 98 -2.68 -4.15 -13.68
CA ASP A 98 -1.74 -5.25 -13.84
C ASP A 98 -1.34 -5.47 -15.30
N GLY A 99 -0.24 -6.18 -15.54
CA GLY A 99 0.19 -6.66 -16.85
C GLY A 99 1.17 -5.76 -17.60
N ALA A 100 1.61 -4.64 -17.02
CA ALA A 100 2.60 -3.76 -17.66
C ALA A 100 3.77 -3.37 -16.73
N GLY A 101 3.97 -4.11 -15.66
CA GLY A 101 5.07 -3.93 -14.71
C GLY A 101 4.71 -3.10 -13.48
N GLU A 102 5.34 -3.41 -12.35
CA GLU A 102 5.45 -2.48 -11.22
C GLU A 102 6.52 -1.44 -11.58
N ASP A 103 6.16 -0.54 -12.51
CA ASP A 103 7.08 0.40 -13.14
C ASP A 103 6.94 1.81 -12.58
N ASN A 104 8.03 2.35 -12.05
CA ASN A 104 8.08 3.68 -11.42
C ASN A 104 7.85 4.83 -12.40
N GLU A 105 8.24 4.71 -13.67
CA GLU A 105 8.05 5.75 -14.68
C GLU A 105 6.56 5.82 -15.08
N ASN A 106 5.95 4.66 -15.28
CA ASN A 106 4.52 4.55 -15.52
C ASN A 106 3.71 5.12 -14.34
N ALA A 107 4.02 4.70 -13.10
CA ALA A 107 3.38 5.23 -11.91
C ALA A 107 3.53 6.75 -11.76
N SER A 108 4.74 7.28 -12.02
CA SER A 108 4.98 8.73 -12.00
C SER A 108 4.12 9.47 -13.01
N THR A 109 3.96 8.90 -14.21
CA THR A 109 3.13 9.49 -15.26
C THR A 109 1.66 9.55 -14.84
N LEU A 110 1.13 8.44 -14.29
CA LEU A 110 -0.24 8.37 -13.79
C LEU A 110 -0.46 9.33 -12.61
N LEU A 111 0.49 9.40 -11.67
CA LEU A 111 0.42 10.34 -10.54
C LEU A 111 0.51 11.80 -10.97
N ASN A 112 1.31 12.13 -11.99
CA ASN A 112 1.36 13.50 -12.55
C ASN A 112 0.02 13.91 -13.14
N ILE A 113 -0.73 12.99 -13.73
CA ILE A 113 -2.09 13.25 -14.21
C ILE A 113 -3.05 13.41 -13.02
N ALA A 114 -3.09 12.42 -12.14
CA ALA A 114 -3.98 12.37 -10.99
C ALA A 114 -3.81 13.60 -10.07
N ASN A 115 -2.57 13.99 -9.83
CA ASN A 115 -2.18 15.01 -8.86
C ASN A 115 -1.97 16.40 -9.46
N ARG A 116 -2.41 16.64 -10.68
CA ARG A 116 -2.20 17.92 -11.39
C ARG A 116 -2.69 19.16 -10.63
N LYS A 117 -3.77 19.01 -9.87
CA LYS A 117 -4.35 20.11 -9.06
C LYS A 117 -3.98 19.99 -7.58
N HIS A 118 -4.04 18.80 -7.04
CA HIS A 118 -3.83 18.48 -5.63
C HIS A 118 -3.22 17.08 -5.54
N SER A 119 -2.67 16.72 -4.40
CA SER A 119 -2.17 15.35 -4.13
C SER A 119 -3.34 14.39 -3.89
N PHE A 120 -4.12 14.09 -4.91
CA PHE A 120 -5.32 13.28 -4.82
C PHE A 120 -5.02 11.79 -4.61
N ALA A 121 -3.92 11.29 -5.17
CA ALA A 121 -3.62 9.87 -5.20
C ALA A 121 -2.14 9.58 -4.94
N TYR A 122 -1.86 8.35 -4.58
CA TYR A 122 -0.54 7.75 -4.47
C TYR A 122 -0.61 6.31 -5.01
N CYS A 123 0.56 5.73 -5.35
CA CYS A 123 0.63 4.34 -5.78
C CYS A 123 1.28 3.48 -4.71
N LYS A 124 0.86 2.21 -4.66
CA LYS A 124 1.40 1.20 -3.74
C LYS A 124 1.63 -0.13 -4.44
N HIS A 125 2.59 -0.88 -3.91
CA HIS A 125 2.73 -2.30 -4.16
C HIS A 125 1.53 -3.07 -3.61
N ASP A 126 1.01 -4.04 -4.39
CA ASP A 126 0.06 -5.03 -3.93
C ASP A 126 0.51 -6.43 -4.33
N GLY A 127 0.70 -7.30 -3.33
CA GLY A 127 1.21 -8.66 -3.52
C GLY A 127 0.20 -9.64 -4.17
N SER A 128 -1.03 -9.22 -4.43
CA SER A 128 -2.02 -10.00 -5.18
C SER A 128 -1.90 -9.85 -6.69
N LEU A 129 -1.18 -8.82 -7.15
CA LEU A 129 -0.93 -8.55 -8.55
C LEU A 129 0.29 -9.33 -9.05
N ASP A 130 0.24 -9.75 -10.31
CA ASP A 130 1.35 -10.49 -10.95
C ASP A 130 2.45 -9.52 -11.43
N ASP A 131 2.07 -8.41 -12.05
CA ASP A 131 3.00 -7.47 -12.70
C ASP A 131 2.37 -6.06 -12.80
N GLY A 132 2.01 -5.49 -11.64
CA GLY A 132 1.26 -4.24 -11.54
C GLY A 132 1.37 -3.56 -10.19
N PHE A 133 0.51 -2.58 -9.95
CA PHE A 133 0.40 -1.85 -8.69
C PHE A 133 -1.00 -1.27 -8.50
N GLU A 134 -1.29 -0.77 -7.30
CA GLU A 134 -2.55 -0.10 -7.00
C GLU A 134 -2.42 1.43 -6.98
N ILE A 135 -3.44 2.10 -7.49
CA ILE A 135 -3.63 3.56 -7.41
C ILE A 135 -4.64 3.83 -6.31
N VAL A 136 -4.20 4.48 -5.24
CA VAL A 136 -5.01 4.75 -4.05
C VAL A 136 -5.30 6.23 -3.93
N THR A 137 -6.57 6.59 -3.75
CA THR A 137 -6.93 7.99 -3.54
C THR A 137 -7.04 8.35 -2.06
N HIS A 138 -6.71 9.59 -1.74
CA HIS A 138 -7.13 10.19 -0.49
C HIS A 138 -8.67 10.30 -0.41
N PRO A 139 -9.26 10.38 0.81
CA PRO A 139 -10.70 10.50 0.96
C PRO A 139 -11.26 11.75 0.29
N MET A 140 -12.23 11.60 -0.59
CA MET A 140 -12.85 12.69 -1.35
C MET A 140 -14.37 12.65 -1.23
N SER A 141 -15.02 13.82 -1.28
CA SER A 141 -16.47 13.87 -1.47
C SER A 141 -16.84 13.28 -2.85
N LEU A 142 -18.07 12.80 -3.01
CA LEU A 142 -18.51 12.26 -4.30
C LEU A 142 -18.36 13.30 -5.43
N GLU A 143 -18.66 14.56 -5.14
CA GLU A 143 -18.50 15.68 -6.08
C GLU A 143 -17.03 15.81 -6.54
N CYS A 144 -16.07 15.72 -5.60
CA CYS A 144 -14.66 15.79 -5.90
C CYS A 144 -14.20 14.56 -6.71
N GLN A 145 -14.65 13.36 -6.37
CA GLN A 145 -14.36 12.14 -7.13
C GLN A 145 -14.85 12.23 -8.58
N LEU A 146 -16.03 12.80 -8.81
CA LEU A 146 -16.65 12.83 -10.14
C LEU A 146 -16.15 14.00 -11.03
N HIS A 147 -15.71 15.11 -10.43
CA HIS A 147 -15.48 16.35 -11.20
C HIS A 147 -14.07 16.93 -11.07
N GLU A 148 -13.32 16.53 -10.04
CA GLU A 148 -11.97 17.06 -9.82
C GLU A 148 -10.87 16.01 -10.00
N MET A 149 -11.11 14.78 -9.58
CA MET A 149 -10.20 13.67 -9.86
C MET A 149 -10.28 13.32 -11.35
N PRO A 150 -9.17 13.41 -12.10
CA PRO A 150 -9.19 13.20 -13.56
C PRO A 150 -9.15 11.72 -13.93
N TRP A 151 -10.13 10.93 -13.45
CA TRP A 151 -10.18 9.49 -13.64
C TRP A 151 -10.12 9.07 -15.11
N GLU A 152 -10.82 9.80 -15.99
CA GLU A 152 -10.84 9.46 -17.41
C GLU A 152 -9.43 9.52 -18.03
N GLU A 153 -8.68 10.59 -17.70
CA GLU A 153 -7.30 10.76 -18.19
C GLU A 153 -6.35 9.72 -17.59
N VAL A 154 -6.47 9.43 -16.29
CA VAL A 154 -5.67 8.41 -15.61
C VAL A 154 -5.90 7.03 -16.21
N LEU A 155 -7.16 6.65 -16.43
CA LEU A 155 -7.53 5.35 -16.99
C LEU A 155 -7.09 5.21 -18.45
N HIS A 156 -7.25 6.26 -19.28
CA HIS A 156 -6.77 6.26 -20.65
C HIS A 156 -5.25 6.09 -20.71
N GLU A 157 -4.50 6.77 -19.85
CA GLU A 157 -3.06 6.64 -19.80
C GLU A 157 -2.63 5.26 -19.34
N ALA A 158 -3.26 4.70 -18.28
CA ALA A 158 -2.96 3.34 -17.82
C ALA A 158 -3.15 2.31 -18.92
N VAL A 159 -4.25 2.41 -19.68
CA VAL A 159 -4.50 1.54 -20.85
C VAL A 159 -3.47 1.76 -21.96
N ALA A 160 -3.08 3.01 -22.21
CA ALA A 160 -2.05 3.34 -23.21
C ALA A 160 -0.68 2.76 -22.86
N GLN A 161 -0.36 2.67 -21.56
CA GLN A 161 0.83 2.03 -21.01
C GLN A 161 0.75 0.48 -21.03
N GLY A 162 -0.40 -0.09 -21.34
CA GLY A 162 -0.61 -1.53 -21.46
C GLY A 162 -1.22 -2.20 -20.23
N TYR A 163 -1.59 -1.44 -19.19
CA TYR A 163 -2.24 -2.01 -18.03
C TYR A 163 -3.67 -2.47 -18.34
N LEU A 164 -4.04 -3.52 -17.65
CA LEU A 164 -5.39 -4.07 -17.57
C LEU A 164 -5.89 -3.91 -16.12
N SER A 165 -7.20 -3.98 -15.91
CA SER A 165 -7.79 -4.08 -14.58
C SER A 165 -8.67 -5.35 -14.52
N HIS A 166 -9.99 -5.26 -14.51
CA HIS A 166 -10.88 -6.42 -14.42
C HIS A 166 -10.61 -7.54 -15.45
N GLN A 167 -9.96 -7.24 -16.57
CA GLN A 167 -9.57 -8.22 -17.59
C GLN A 167 -8.31 -9.00 -17.24
N ALA A 168 -7.48 -8.53 -16.32
CA ALA A 168 -6.29 -9.23 -15.86
C ALA A 168 -6.65 -10.48 -15.04
N GLY A 169 -7.80 -10.47 -14.36
CA GLY A 169 -8.24 -11.55 -13.48
C GLY A 169 -7.60 -11.52 -12.08
N THR A 170 -6.63 -10.64 -11.87
CA THR A 170 -5.92 -10.39 -10.61
C THR A 170 -6.39 -9.12 -9.91
N CYS A 171 -6.98 -8.20 -10.66
CA CYS A 171 -7.30 -6.84 -10.22
C CYS A 171 -8.70 -6.70 -9.67
N GLY A 172 -8.83 -5.85 -8.65
CA GLY A 172 -10.07 -5.37 -8.08
C GLY A 172 -10.24 -3.86 -8.15
N LEU A 173 -11.43 -3.42 -7.79
CA LEU A 173 -11.75 -2.04 -7.49
C LEU A 173 -12.35 -1.99 -6.09
N HIS A 174 -11.64 -1.35 -5.15
CA HIS A 174 -12.11 -1.18 -3.79
C HIS A 174 -12.62 0.25 -3.58
N VAL A 175 -13.80 0.37 -3.00
CA VAL A 175 -14.39 1.66 -2.66
C VAL A 175 -14.62 1.73 -1.15
N HIS A 176 -13.85 2.57 -0.50
CA HIS A 176 -13.97 2.86 0.92
C HIS A 176 -14.97 3.98 1.15
N VAL A 177 -15.75 3.86 2.20
CA VAL A 177 -16.71 4.90 2.60
C VAL A 177 -16.46 5.27 4.06
N SER A 178 -16.41 6.56 4.35
CA SER A 178 -16.24 7.03 5.72
C SER A 178 -17.38 6.53 6.62
N ARG A 179 -17.05 5.95 7.78
CA ARG A 179 -18.05 5.39 8.71
C ARG A 179 -19.09 6.44 9.16
N LYS A 180 -18.67 7.69 9.30
CA LYS A 180 -19.57 8.81 9.63
C LYS A 180 -20.65 9.06 8.57
N ALA A 181 -20.46 8.59 7.33
CA ALA A 181 -21.48 8.66 6.31
C ALA A 181 -22.77 7.90 6.65
N PHE A 182 -22.68 6.95 7.56
CA PHE A 182 -23.77 6.05 7.96
C PHE A 182 -24.54 6.51 9.21
N GLY A 183 -24.14 7.61 9.84
CA GLY A 183 -24.84 8.19 11.00
C GLY A 183 -23.92 8.70 12.10
N ASP A 184 -24.50 9.41 13.05
CA ASP A 184 -23.76 10.07 14.14
C ASP A 184 -23.51 9.16 15.35
N THR A 185 -24.24 8.04 15.46
CA THR A 185 -24.09 7.07 16.54
C THR A 185 -23.63 5.72 16.02
N TYR A 186 -22.98 4.93 16.87
CA TYR A 186 -22.53 3.57 16.49
C TYR A 186 -23.71 2.69 16.05
N ASP A 187 -24.85 2.74 16.78
CA ASP A 187 -26.04 1.94 16.44
C ASP A 187 -26.61 2.31 15.05
N ALA A 188 -26.64 3.61 14.71
CA ALA A 188 -27.08 4.08 13.41
C ALA A 188 -26.13 3.62 12.30
N GLN A 189 -24.82 3.71 12.56
CA GLN A 189 -23.78 3.26 11.63
C GLN A 189 -23.86 1.75 11.37
N ASP A 190 -23.95 0.95 12.44
CA ASP A 190 -24.03 -0.51 12.34
C ASP A 190 -25.33 -0.96 11.62
N SER A 191 -26.45 -0.30 11.92
CA SER A 191 -27.72 -0.54 11.22
C SER A 191 -27.66 -0.20 9.74
N ALA A 192 -26.97 0.88 9.37
CA ALA A 192 -26.82 1.27 7.97
C ALA A 192 -25.86 0.33 7.25
N ILE A 193 -24.73 -0.04 7.86
CA ILE A 193 -23.78 -1.02 7.30
C ILE A 193 -24.46 -2.37 7.08
N ALA A 194 -25.24 -2.85 8.05
CA ALA A 194 -25.99 -4.10 7.91
C ALA A 194 -26.95 -4.06 6.70
N ARG A 195 -27.61 -2.91 6.44
CA ARG A 195 -28.48 -2.76 5.26
C ARG A 195 -27.69 -2.77 3.96
N VAL A 196 -26.52 -2.14 3.92
CA VAL A 196 -25.64 -2.15 2.74
C VAL A 196 -25.17 -3.58 2.46
N LEU A 197 -24.70 -4.30 3.48
CA LEU A 197 -24.29 -5.71 3.34
C LEU A 197 -25.46 -6.58 2.85
N PHE A 198 -26.64 -6.43 3.45
CA PHE A 198 -27.84 -7.13 3.01
C PHE A 198 -28.17 -6.80 1.55
N PHE A 199 -28.06 -5.52 1.16
CA PHE A 199 -28.32 -5.10 -0.23
C PHE A 199 -27.29 -5.68 -1.21
N VAL A 200 -26.03 -5.79 -0.83
CA VAL A 200 -24.98 -6.35 -1.69
C VAL A 200 -25.09 -7.88 -1.79
N GLU A 201 -25.38 -8.57 -0.67
CA GLU A 201 -25.46 -10.03 -0.66
C GLU A 201 -26.77 -10.58 -1.26
N CYS A 202 -27.91 -9.94 -0.98
CA CYS A 202 -29.21 -10.45 -1.46
C CYS A 202 -29.44 -10.31 -2.97
N PRO A 203 -29.01 -9.24 -3.65
CA PRO A 203 -29.29 -9.05 -5.08
C PRO A 203 -28.36 -9.78 -6.03
N VAL A 204 -27.31 -10.45 -5.56
CA VAL A 204 -26.44 -11.23 -6.46
C VAL A 204 -27.25 -12.22 -7.30
N SER A 205 -28.38 -12.71 -6.78
CA SER A 205 -29.34 -13.52 -7.53
C SER A 205 -30.15 -12.72 -8.55
N TYR A 206 -30.29 -11.41 -8.39
CA TYR A 206 -31.10 -10.54 -9.25
C TYR A 206 -30.31 -9.78 -10.30
N THR A 207 -29.03 -9.47 -10.04
CA THR A 207 -28.16 -8.75 -10.99
C THR A 207 -27.83 -9.59 -12.23
N HIS A 208 -27.97 -10.90 -12.17
CA HIS A 208 -27.91 -11.77 -13.35
C HIS A 208 -29.15 -11.77 -14.21
N LEU A 209 -30.24 -11.14 -13.79
CA LEU A 209 -31.53 -11.26 -14.44
C LEU A 209 -32.00 -10.02 -15.20
N THR A 210 -31.41 -8.83 -14.98
CA THR A 210 -31.96 -7.61 -15.59
C THR A 210 -30.93 -6.52 -15.74
N LEU A 211 -29.94 -6.68 -16.60
CA LEU A 211 -29.39 -5.52 -17.30
C LEU A 211 -30.06 -5.48 -18.68
N PRO A 212 -30.92 -4.50 -18.97
CA PRO A 212 -31.42 -4.31 -20.33
C PRO A 212 -30.20 -3.94 -21.19
N THR A 213 -30.03 -4.68 -22.27
CA THR A 213 -29.12 -4.40 -23.39
C THR A 213 -29.46 -3.07 -24.03
#